data_104e4a806749f40e72e2e1cf88c1d8a0
#
_entry.id   104e4a806749f40e72e2e1cf88c1d8a0
#
_cell.length_a   1.000
_cell.length_b   1.000
_cell.length_c   1.000
_cell.angle_alpha   90.00
_cell.angle_beta   90.00
_cell.angle_gamma   90.00
#
_symmetry.space_group_name_H-M   'P 1'
#
loop_
_entity.id
_entity.type
_entity.pdbx_description
1 polymer ?
#
loop_
_entity_poly.entity_id
_entity_poly.type
_entity_poly.pdbx_seq_one_letter_code
_entity_poly.pdbx_strand_id
1 'polypeptide(L)'
;MEQNHQIVEHDNTHIIVSNPMDASPASFKAGLDRRKENRNTLMDWIRSSLVEGRDFGSIIIRGQKSKASLLKPGAEKITGMLGLIPRFPNLNQYEHAALEGKQIDVVILKCELQNQDGEVIGEGV
;
A
#
# COMPACT_ATOMS: atom_id res chain seq x y z
N MET A 1 -21.76 31.93 -17.59
CA MET A 1 -22.28 30.74 -18.27
C MET A 1 -21.19 29.81 -18.77
N GLU A 2 -20.17 30.32 -19.43
CA GLU A 2 -19.05 29.50 -19.89
C GLU A 2 -18.27 28.82 -18.77
N GLN A 3 -18.09 29.53 -17.65
CA GLN A 3 -17.38 28.95 -16.49
C GLN A 3 -18.13 27.78 -15.86
N ASN A 4 -19.45 27.82 -15.81
CA ASN A 4 -20.24 26.73 -15.27
C ASN A 4 -20.19 25.49 -16.17
N HIS A 5 -20.13 25.71 -17.47
CA HIS A 5 -20.00 24.62 -18.43
C HIS A 5 -18.65 23.90 -18.32
N GLN A 6 -17.56 24.63 -18.13
CA GLN A 6 -16.23 24.08 -17.92
C GLN A 6 -16.12 23.27 -16.61
N ILE A 7 -16.73 23.76 -15.53
CA ILE A 7 -16.77 23.07 -14.24
C ILE A 7 -17.53 21.73 -14.36
N VAL A 8 -18.66 21.73 -15.07
CA VAL A 8 -19.44 20.50 -15.29
C VAL A 8 -18.69 19.49 -16.12
N GLU A 9 -17.96 19.92 -17.16
CA GLU A 9 -17.12 19.02 -17.95
C GLU A 9 -15.99 18.43 -17.14
N HIS A 10 -15.39 19.21 -16.26
CA HIS A 10 -14.31 18.75 -15.39
C HIS A 10 -14.81 17.72 -14.37
N ASP A 11 -15.94 17.96 -13.75
CA ASP A 11 -16.57 17.02 -12.82
C ASP A 11 -16.99 15.73 -13.53
N ASN A 12 -17.53 15.82 -14.72
CA ASN A 12 -17.90 14.65 -15.52
C ASN A 12 -16.68 13.81 -15.88
N THR A 13 -15.52 14.41 -16.12
CA THR A 13 -14.30 13.70 -16.41
C THR A 13 -13.85 12.85 -15.20
N HIS A 14 -14.02 13.35 -13.99
CA HIS A 14 -13.74 12.59 -12.77
C HIS A 14 -14.69 11.41 -12.56
N ILE A 15 -15.96 11.57 -12.86
CA ILE A 15 -16.98 10.54 -12.69
C ILE A 15 -16.82 9.42 -13.72
N ILE A 16 -16.42 9.76 -14.96
CA ILE A 16 -16.30 8.82 -16.08
C ILE A 16 -15.13 7.87 -15.92
N VAL A 17 -14.09 8.23 -15.16
CA VAL A 17 -12.86 7.44 -15.02
C VAL A 17 -12.90 6.50 -13.80
N SER A 18 -14.04 5.86 -13.50
CA SER A 18 -14.12 4.79 -12.51
C SER A 18 -13.44 3.51 -13.01
N ASN A 19 -13.46 3.26 -14.32
CA ASN A 19 -12.74 2.18 -14.96
C ASN A 19 -11.60 2.77 -15.82
N PRO A 20 -10.33 2.45 -15.52
CA PRO A 20 -9.19 2.99 -16.28
C PRO A 20 -9.24 2.71 -17.78
N MET A 21 -9.87 1.61 -18.19
CA MET A 21 -9.99 1.25 -19.60
C MET A 21 -10.97 2.14 -20.38
N ASP A 22 -11.81 2.88 -19.66
CA ASP A 22 -12.75 3.82 -20.25
C ASP A 22 -12.20 5.25 -20.35
N ALA A 23 -10.99 5.47 -19.84
CA ALA A 23 -10.33 6.77 -19.97
C ALA A 23 -9.95 7.06 -21.41
N SER A 24 -9.87 8.35 -21.77
CA SER A 24 -9.35 8.74 -23.09
C SER A 24 -7.92 8.23 -23.27
N PRO A 25 -7.50 7.92 -24.51
CA PRO A 25 -6.14 7.44 -24.76
C PRO A 25 -5.05 8.35 -24.19
N ALA A 26 -5.20 9.66 -24.30
CA ALA A 26 -4.24 10.63 -23.76
C ALA A 26 -4.18 10.60 -22.23
N SER A 27 -5.32 10.55 -21.55
CA SER A 27 -5.39 10.46 -20.09
C SER A 27 -4.86 9.14 -19.57
N PHE A 28 -5.16 8.05 -20.25
CA PHE A 28 -4.66 6.72 -19.91
C PHE A 28 -3.14 6.66 -20.00
N LYS A 29 -2.59 7.15 -21.11
CA LYS A 29 -1.12 7.21 -21.32
C LYS A 29 -0.45 8.09 -20.25
N ALA A 30 -0.96 9.28 -20.01
CA ALA A 30 -0.43 10.19 -19.01
C ALA A 30 -0.46 9.58 -17.61
N GLY A 31 -1.51 8.84 -17.26
CA GLY A 31 -1.61 8.11 -16.02
C GLY A 31 -0.55 7.02 -15.86
N LEU A 32 -0.31 6.25 -16.91
CA LEU A 32 0.72 5.21 -16.92
C LEU A 32 2.13 5.80 -16.82
N ASP A 33 2.40 6.87 -17.56
CA ASP A 33 3.70 7.56 -17.53
C ASP A 33 3.98 8.11 -16.13
N ARG A 34 3.00 8.75 -15.49
CA ARG A 34 3.11 9.27 -14.13
C ARG A 34 3.38 8.17 -13.10
N ARG A 35 2.67 7.04 -13.19
CA ARG A 35 2.89 5.90 -12.30
C ARG A 35 4.26 5.29 -12.48
N LYS A 36 4.74 5.21 -13.71
CA LYS A 36 6.07 4.72 -14.03
C LYS A 36 7.15 5.62 -13.41
N GLU A 37 7.04 6.93 -13.56
CA GLU A 37 7.97 7.89 -12.96
C GLU A 37 7.94 7.80 -11.43
N ASN A 38 6.77 7.80 -10.83
CA ASN A 38 6.62 7.72 -9.39
C ASN A 38 7.19 6.41 -8.84
N ARG A 39 6.95 5.30 -9.55
CA ARG A 39 7.53 4.01 -9.16
C ARG A 39 9.05 4.03 -9.23
N ASN A 40 9.62 4.58 -10.29
CA ASN A 40 11.08 4.69 -10.44
C ASN A 40 11.69 5.54 -9.31
N THR A 41 11.07 6.68 -9.01
CA THR A 41 11.48 7.56 -7.92
C THR A 41 11.42 6.83 -6.57
N LEU A 42 10.35 6.08 -6.31
CA LEU A 42 10.22 5.29 -5.10
C LEU A 42 11.29 4.20 -5.01
N MET A 43 11.56 3.50 -6.11
CA MET A 43 12.59 2.47 -6.14
C MET A 43 13.99 3.03 -5.89
N ASP A 44 14.31 4.20 -6.42
CA ASP A 44 15.57 4.88 -6.15
C ASP A 44 15.69 5.27 -4.68
N TRP A 45 14.61 5.78 -4.11
CA TRP A 45 14.57 6.08 -2.67
C TRP A 45 14.76 4.83 -1.82
N ILE A 46 14.11 3.73 -2.17
CA ILE A 46 14.24 2.44 -1.48
C ILE A 46 15.70 1.98 -1.49
N ARG A 47 16.34 2.01 -2.66
CA ARG A 47 17.73 1.59 -2.80
C ARG A 47 18.69 2.43 -1.98
N SER A 48 18.42 3.72 -1.82
CA SER A 48 19.28 4.64 -1.07
C SER A 48 18.99 4.68 0.43
N SER A 49 17.80 4.30 0.85
CA SER A 49 17.32 4.51 2.22
C SER A 49 17.19 3.24 3.05
N LEU A 50 16.96 2.10 2.42
CA LEU A 50 16.83 0.84 3.14
C LEU A 50 18.20 0.20 3.38
N VAL A 51 18.38 -0.33 4.57
CA VAL A 51 19.64 -0.94 5.03
C VAL A 51 19.49 -2.45 5.09
N GLU A 52 20.38 -3.17 4.41
CA GLU A 52 20.41 -4.62 4.46
C GLU A 52 20.67 -5.13 5.88
N GLY A 53 19.98 -6.18 6.26
CA GLY A 53 20.05 -6.77 7.60
C GLY A 53 19.12 -6.15 8.62
N ARG A 54 18.62 -4.95 8.37
CA ARG A 54 17.64 -4.26 9.23
C ARG A 54 16.29 -4.09 8.54
N ASP A 55 16.30 -3.53 7.35
CA ASP A 55 15.09 -3.17 6.61
C ASP A 55 14.69 -4.25 5.61
N PHE A 56 15.65 -4.98 5.10
CA PHE A 56 15.44 -6.14 4.23
C PHE A 56 16.60 -7.12 4.43
N GLY A 57 16.42 -8.35 4.01
CA GLY A 57 17.44 -9.36 4.09
C GLY A 57 16.89 -10.77 3.99
N SER A 58 17.80 -11.73 4.13
CA SER A 58 17.48 -13.15 4.13
C SER A 58 17.33 -13.64 5.56
N ILE A 59 16.41 -14.60 5.76
CA ILE A 59 16.21 -15.27 7.05
C ILE A 59 16.73 -16.70 6.92
N ILE A 60 17.26 -17.22 8.01
CA ILE A 60 17.69 -18.63 8.10
C ILE A 60 16.53 -19.42 8.70
N ILE A 61 15.96 -20.33 7.93
CA ILE A 61 14.89 -21.23 8.37
C ILE A 61 15.41 -22.67 8.19
N ARG A 62 15.47 -23.42 9.29
CA ARG A 62 15.93 -24.80 9.30
C ARG A 62 17.29 -24.98 8.64
N GLY A 63 18.22 -24.04 8.88
CA GLY A 63 19.56 -24.07 8.32
C GLY A 63 19.67 -23.62 6.86
N GLN A 64 18.57 -23.27 6.22
CA GLN A 64 18.54 -22.77 4.85
C GLN A 64 18.31 -21.28 4.81
N LYS A 65 19.08 -20.58 3.96
CA LYS A 65 18.96 -19.14 3.73
C LYS A 65 17.83 -18.89 2.74
N SER A 66 16.85 -18.07 3.13
CA SER A 66 15.77 -17.63 2.25
C SER A 66 16.27 -16.62 1.21
N LYS A 67 15.45 -16.36 0.20
CA LYS A 67 15.63 -15.16 -0.65
C LYS A 67 15.49 -13.91 0.20
N ALA A 68 16.15 -12.83 -0.24
CA ALA A 68 15.98 -11.53 0.42
C ALA A 68 14.54 -11.09 0.37
N SER A 69 14.02 -10.66 1.51
CA SER A 69 12.65 -10.18 1.66
C SER A 69 12.61 -8.90 2.49
N LEU A 70 11.51 -8.17 2.36
CA LEU A 70 11.28 -6.96 3.14
C LEU A 70 11.00 -7.35 4.60
N LEU A 71 11.71 -6.72 5.52
CA LEU A 71 11.51 -6.88 6.96
C LEU A 71 10.59 -5.77 7.49
N LYS A 72 10.06 -5.98 8.70
CA LYS A 72 9.14 -5.03 9.32
C LYS A 72 9.65 -3.58 9.34
N PRO A 73 10.91 -3.29 9.79
CA PRO A 73 11.40 -1.91 9.78
C PRO A 73 11.42 -1.27 8.38
N GLY A 74 11.75 -2.06 7.35
CA GLY A 74 11.72 -1.60 5.97
C GLY A 74 10.32 -1.28 5.49
N ALA A 75 9.35 -2.14 5.82
CA ALA A 75 7.94 -1.92 5.50
C ALA A 75 7.41 -0.63 6.16
N GLU A 76 7.76 -0.41 7.43
CA GLU A 76 7.38 0.79 8.17
C GLU A 76 7.97 2.07 7.56
N LYS A 77 9.21 2.02 7.09
CA LYS A 77 9.83 3.15 6.39
C LYS A 77 9.12 3.48 5.08
N ILE A 78 8.78 2.48 4.30
CA ILE A 78 8.08 2.67 3.02
C ILE A 78 6.68 3.23 3.25
N THR A 79 5.91 2.64 4.15
CA THR A 79 4.56 3.13 4.47
C THR A 79 4.59 4.55 5.04
N GLY A 80 5.56 4.85 5.91
CA GLY A 80 5.76 6.19 6.45
C GLY A 80 6.08 7.22 5.37
N MET A 81 6.96 6.88 4.42
CA MET A 81 7.31 7.76 3.31
C MET A 81 6.12 8.04 2.39
N LEU A 82 5.28 7.04 2.17
CA LEU A 82 4.10 7.16 1.32
C LEU A 82 2.89 7.79 2.04
N GLY A 83 3.01 8.06 3.34
CA GLY A 83 1.90 8.58 4.14
C GLY A 83 0.77 7.59 4.34
N LEU A 84 1.08 6.30 4.33
CA LEU A 84 0.10 5.23 4.51
C LEU A 84 0.06 4.76 5.96
N ILE A 85 -1.12 4.39 6.41
CA ILE A 85 -1.36 3.91 7.77
C ILE A 85 -1.78 2.45 7.70
N PRO A 86 -0.97 1.52 8.22
CA PRO A 86 -1.37 0.13 8.32
C PRO A 86 -2.40 -0.05 9.44
N ARG A 87 -3.47 -0.78 9.15
CA ARG A 87 -4.51 -1.15 10.10
C ARG A 87 -4.70 -2.66 10.10
N PHE A 88 -5.02 -3.20 11.25
CA PHE A 88 -5.24 -4.63 11.46
C PHE A 88 -6.65 -4.82 12.04
N PRO A 89 -7.69 -4.86 11.18
CA PRO A 89 -9.08 -4.79 11.65
C PRO A 89 -9.52 -6.00 12.49
N ASN A 90 -8.86 -7.14 12.33
CA ASN A 90 -9.19 -8.35 13.10
C ASN A 90 -8.22 -8.66 14.25
N LEU A 91 -7.29 -7.76 14.57
CA LEU A 91 -6.34 -7.98 15.67
C LEU A 91 -7.02 -8.10 17.03
N ASN A 92 -8.06 -7.30 17.29
CA ASN A 92 -8.79 -7.28 18.56
C ASN A 92 -9.31 -8.66 18.99
N GLN A 93 -9.80 -9.45 18.07
CA GLN A 93 -10.33 -10.79 18.41
C GLN A 93 -9.25 -11.70 19.00
N TYR A 94 -8.01 -11.58 18.51
CA TYR A 94 -6.88 -12.35 19.05
C TYR A 94 -6.40 -11.79 20.40
N GLU A 95 -6.40 -10.49 20.53
CA GLU A 95 -6.06 -9.83 21.81
C GLU A 95 -7.04 -10.23 22.89
N HIS A 96 -8.35 -10.20 22.62
CA HIS A 96 -9.37 -10.64 23.56
C HIS A 96 -9.22 -12.12 23.91
N ALA A 97 -9.00 -12.99 22.93
CA ALA A 97 -8.80 -14.42 23.19
C ALA A 97 -7.57 -14.65 24.08
N ALA A 98 -6.47 -13.94 23.83
CA ALA A 98 -5.26 -14.04 24.64
C ALA A 98 -5.51 -13.57 26.11
N LEU A 99 -6.21 -12.45 26.28
CA LEU A 99 -6.54 -11.91 27.60
C LEU A 99 -7.46 -12.84 28.39
N GLU A 100 -8.36 -13.55 27.73
CA GLU A 100 -9.25 -14.53 28.35
C GLU A 100 -8.58 -15.89 28.58
N GLY A 101 -7.32 -16.04 28.21
CA GLY A 101 -6.59 -17.30 28.38
C GLY A 101 -7.01 -18.41 27.43
N LYS A 102 -7.69 -18.06 26.33
CA LYS A 102 -8.08 -19.03 25.30
C LYS A 102 -6.87 -19.47 24.50
N GLN A 103 -6.85 -20.75 24.15
CA GLN A 103 -5.83 -21.27 23.25
C GLN A 103 -6.05 -20.74 21.83
N ILE A 104 -4.97 -20.24 21.22
CA ILE A 104 -5.00 -19.76 19.84
C ILE A 104 -4.10 -20.69 19.02
N ASP A 105 -4.71 -21.52 18.19
CA ASP A 105 -3.98 -22.49 17.37
C ASP A 105 -3.48 -21.89 16.05
N VAL A 106 -4.25 -20.96 15.49
CA VAL A 106 -3.94 -20.29 14.22
C VAL A 106 -4.29 -18.81 14.32
N VAL A 107 -3.40 -17.98 13.83
CA VAL A 107 -3.65 -16.53 13.69
C VAL A 107 -3.63 -16.18 12.20
N ILE A 108 -4.74 -15.65 11.70
CA ILE A 108 -4.84 -15.06 10.36
C ILE A 108 -5.09 -13.58 10.55
N LEU A 109 -4.06 -12.80 10.31
CA LEU A 109 -4.11 -11.36 10.52
C LEU A 109 -4.28 -10.65 9.18
N LYS A 110 -5.34 -9.87 9.06
CA LYS A 110 -5.58 -9.02 7.91
C LYS A 110 -4.89 -7.66 8.12
N CYS A 111 -4.20 -7.19 7.09
CA CYS A 111 -3.64 -5.84 7.06
C CYS A 111 -4.34 -5.03 5.98
N GLU A 112 -4.75 -3.82 6.33
CA GLU A 112 -5.25 -2.82 5.41
C GLU A 112 -4.31 -1.62 5.41
N LEU A 113 -3.96 -1.12 4.22
CA LEU A 113 -3.24 0.13 4.07
C LEU A 113 -4.24 1.24 3.78
N GLN A 114 -4.30 2.23 4.65
CA GLN A 114 -5.17 3.39 4.51
C GLN A 114 -4.37 4.62 4.15
N ASN A 115 -4.95 5.49 3.33
CA ASN A 115 -4.42 6.82 3.09
C ASN A 115 -4.83 7.78 4.22
N GLN A 116 -4.44 9.04 4.10
CA GLN A 116 -4.77 10.06 5.12
C GLN A 116 -6.27 10.39 5.20
N ASP A 117 -7.02 10.09 4.16
CA ASP A 117 -8.48 10.26 4.14
C ASP A 117 -9.22 9.07 4.73
N GLY A 118 -8.52 8.04 5.17
CA GLY A 118 -9.11 6.83 5.73
C GLY A 118 -9.55 5.80 4.69
N GLU A 119 -9.24 6.02 3.43
CA GLU A 119 -9.57 5.07 2.36
C GLU A 119 -8.59 3.91 2.34
N VAL A 120 -9.10 2.70 2.20
CA VAL A 120 -8.28 1.49 2.04
C VAL A 120 -7.77 1.43 0.60
N ILE A 121 -6.46 1.48 0.43
CA ILE A 121 -5.82 1.44 -0.88
C ILE A 121 -5.10 0.13 -1.15
N GLY A 122 -4.96 -0.72 -0.16
CA GLY A 122 -4.32 -2.04 -0.30
C GLY A 122 -4.66 -2.94 0.86
N GLU A 123 -4.68 -4.24 0.61
CA GLU A 123 -4.96 -5.25 1.60
C GLU A 123 -4.00 -6.42 1.48
N GLY A 124 -3.73 -7.08 2.61
CA GLY A 124 -2.92 -8.29 2.68
C GLY A 124 -3.28 -9.15 3.89
N VAL A 125 -2.82 -10.35 3.85
CA VAL A 125 -3.01 -11.33 4.94
C VAL A 125 -1.67 -11.87 5.40
#